data_c16b359b1768970d078c3d43b356e7d1
#
_entry.id   c16b359b1768970d078c3d43b356e7d1
#
_cell.length_a   1.000
_cell.length_b   1.000
_cell.length_c   1.000
_cell.angle_alpha   90.00
_cell.angle_beta   90.00
_cell.angle_gamma   90.00
#
_symmetry.space_group_name_H-M   'P 1'
#
loop_
_entity.id
_entity.type
_entity.pdbx_description
1 polymer ?
#
loop_
_entity_poly.entity_id
_entity_poly.type
_entity_poly.pdbx_seq_one_letter_code
_entity_poly.pdbx_strand_id
1 'polypeptide(L)'
;MKRRTTKFNYFDAFASQAELAAKEAELLMLVVENFDRAEKLQEYLPEAHRIENEADEVHHSIHDALLPDFVPPLDREDITSIASSLDEVVDLIEELILSFYMYDVRFMHTDAIEFAKILHKSCIALCGAVKEFPRARKSVPFKAGVVEVNDLEEEADRLLSLIHI
;
A
#
# COMPACT_ATOMS: atom_id res chain seq x y z
N MET A 1 -6.51 -34.13 22.62
CA MET A 1 -6.41 -33.71 21.21
C MET A 1 -5.60 -32.41 21.17
N LYS A 2 -4.33 -32.44 20.75
CA LYS A 2 -3.53 -31.21 20.58
C LYS A 2 -4.10 -30.46 19.37
N ARG A 3 -4.71 -29.28 19.58
CA ARG A 3 -4.96 -28.34 18.48
C ARG A 3 -3.64 -28.07 17.79
N ARG A 4 -3.50 -28.45 16.52
CA ARG A 4 -2.47 -27.94 15.64
C ARG A 4 -2.75 -26.44 15.51
N THR A 5 -2.05 -25.60 16.26
CA THR A 5 -1.95 -24.19 15.94
C THR A 5 -1.27 -24.09 14.58
N THR A 6 -2.01 -23.68 13.56
CA THR A 6 -1.41 -23.33 12.27
C THR A 6 -0.41 -22.23 12.54
N LYS A 7 0.84 -22.45 12.13
CA LYS A 7 1.92 -21.46 12.27
C LYS A 7 1.49 -20.22 11.46
N PHE A 8 1.66 -19.02 12.03
CA PHE A 8 1.38 -17.77 11.35
C PHE A 8 2.22 -17.66 10.05
N ASN A 9 1.60 -17.20 8.97
CA ASN A 9 2.28 -17.03 7.69
C ASN A 9 2.55 -15.55 7.42
N TYR A 10 3.76 -15.11 7.68
CA TYR A 10 4.18 -13.73 7.48
C TYR A 10 4.07 -13.29 6.00
N PHE A 11 4.34 -14.20 5.07
CA PHE A 11 4.25 -13.87 3.64
C PHE A 11 2.81 -13.65 3.17
N ASP A 12 1.84 -14.41 3.71
CA ASP A 12 0.43 -14.19 3.42
C ASP A 12 -0.04 -12.86 4.05
N ALA A 13 0.46 -12.51 5.23
CA ALA A 13 0.16 -11.24 5.87
C ALA A 13 0.73 -10.05 5.08
N PHE A 14 1.98 -10.11 4.61
CA PHE A 14 2.56 -9.10 3.72
C PHE A 14 1.75 -8.96 2.41
N ALA A 15 1.33 -10.09 1.83
CA ALA A 15 0.49 -10.05 0.63
C ALA A 15 -0.85 -9.37 0.91
N SER A 16 -1.45 -9.59 2.09
CA SER A 16 -2.68 -8.93 2.51
C SER A 16 -2.51 -7.42 2.67
N GLN A 17 -1.42 -6.95 3.32
CA GLN A 17 -1.12 -5.52 3.39
C GLN A 17 -0.92 -4.89 2.01
N ALA A 18 -0.17 -5.55 1.12
CA ALA A 18 0.04 -5.07 -0.25
C ALA A 18 -1.27 -5.03 -1.07
N GLU A 19 -2.21 -5.95 -0.83
CA GLU A 19 -3.55 -5.91 -1.43
C GLU A 19 -4.37 -4.73 -0.91
N LEU A 20 -4.25 -4.40 0.36
CA LEU A 20 -4.91 -3.24 0.96
C LEU A 20 -4.33 -1.93 0.42
N ALA A 21 -3.01 -1.84 0.27
CA ALA A 21 -2.37 -0.70 -0.38
C ALA A 21 -2.87 -0.50 -1.83
N ALA A 22 -3.03 -1.58 -2.59
CA ALA A 22 -3.58 -1.50 -3.95
C ALA A 22 -5.06 -1.03 -3.95
N LYS A 23 -5.88 -1.46 -2.97
CA LYS A 23 -7.27 -1.00 -2.82
C LYS A 23 -7.35 0.47 -2.44
N GLU A 24 -6.49 0.92 -1.52
CA GLU A 24 -6.45 2.32 -1.12
C GLU A 24 -6.02 3.23 -2.27
N ALA A 25 -5.05 2.78 -3.07
CA ALA A 25 -4.63 3.49 -4.28
C ALA A 25 -5.74 3.51 -5.37
N GLU A 26 -6.54 2.45 -5.49
CA GLU A 26 -7.73 2.43 -6.36
C GLU A 26 -8.78 3.44 -5.88
N LEU A 27 -9.01 3.53 -4.56
CA LEU A 27 -9.91 4.53 -3.98
C LEU A 27 -9.42 5.95 -4.25
N LEU A 28 -8.12 6.23 -4.09
CA LEU A 28 -7.54 7.52 -4.45
C LEU A 28 -7.78 7.85 -5.94
N MET A 29 -7.62 6.88 -6.83
CA MET A 29 -7.94 7.05 -8.25
C MET A 29 -9.40 7.48 -8.44
N LEU A 30 -10.36 6.79 -7.80
CA LEU A 30 -11.77 7.15 -7.87
C LEU A 30 -12.02 8.57 -7.33
N VAL A 31 -11.36 8.94 -6.24
CA VAL A 31 -11.45 10.28 -5.63
C VAL A 31 -10.99 11.35 -6.62
N VAL A 32 -9.81 11.21 -7.24
CA VAL A 32 -9.26 12.25 -8.12
C VAL A 32 -9.96 12.32 -9.47
N GLU A 33 -10.39 11.19 -10.03
CA GLU A 33 -11.11 11.14 -11.31
C GLU A 33 -12.54 11.70 -11.22
N ASN A 34 -13.20 11.53 -10.07
CA ASN A 34 -14.56 12.01 -9.84
C ASN A 34 -14.62 13.29 -9.00
N PHE A 35 -13.48 13.95 -8.83
CA PHE A 35 -13.41 15.15 -8.01
C PHE A 35 -14.30 16.27 -8.57
N ASP A 36 -15.17 16.79 -7.72
CA ASP A 36 -16.04 17.96 -8.01
C ASP A 36 -15.76 19.08 -7.00
N ARG A 37 -15.80 18.75 -5.70
CA ARG A 37 -15.53 19.65 -4.58
C ARG A 37 -15.21 18.87 -3.31
N ALA A 38 -14.48 19.53 -2.39
CA ALA A 38 -13.98 18.90 -1.17
C ALA A 38 -15.09 18.28 -0.29
N GLU A 39 -16.28 18.93 -0.20
CA GLU A 39 -17.34 18.41 0.65
C GLU A 39 -17.86 17.04 0.21
N LYS A 40 -17.79 16.72 -1.09
CA LYS A 40 -18.20 15.39 -1.60
C LYS A 40 -17.24 14.28 -1.20
N LEU A 41 -15.99 14.62 -0.83
CA LEU A 41 -15.01 13.64 -0.38
C LEU A 41 -15.43 12.93 0.91
N GLN A 42 -16.34 13.54 1.70
CA GLN A 42 -16.91 12.87 2.88
C GLN A 42 -17.56 11.51 2.56
N GLU A 43 -17.97 11.27 1.32
CA GLU A 43 -18.54 10.00 0.89
C GLU A 43 -17.47 8.90 0.79
N TYR A 44 -16.21 9.24 0.55
CA TYR A 44 -15.08 8.33 0.39
C TYR A 44 -14.31 8.10 1.71
N LEU A 45 -14.29 9.07 2.63
CA LEU A 45 -13.53 8.98 3.87
C LEU A 45 -13.83 7.74 4.74
N PRO A 46 -15.10 7.28 4.88
CA PRO A 46 -15.37 6.07 5.67
C PRO A 46 -14.77 4.80 5.05
N GLU A 47 -14.66 4.74 3.72
CA GLU A 47 -14.06 3.60 3.03
C GLU A 47 -12.54 3.64 3.13
N ALA A 48 -11.90 4.83 2.97
CA ALA A 48 -10.48 5.02 3.19
C ALA A 48 -10.08 4.55 4.59
N HIS A 49 -10.75 5.08 5.61
CA HIS A 49 -10.52 4.69 6.99
C HIS A 49 -10.76 3.21 7.29
N ARG A 50 -11.72 2.57 6.57
CA ARG A 50 -11.96 1.13 6.72
C ARG A 50 -10.79 0.31 6.17
N ILE A 51 -10.21 0.72 5.04
CA ILE A 51 -9.06 0.01 4.43
C ILE A 51 -7.82 0.17 5.29
N GLU A 52 -7.56 1.37 5.79
CA GLU A 52 -6.47 1.66 6.74
C GLU A 52 -6.61 0.80 8.00
N ASN A 53 -7.76 0.80 8.66
CA ASN A 53 -7.97 -0.04 9.85
C ASN A 53 -7.77 -1.54 9.56
N GLU A 54 -8.15 -2.04 8.39
CA GLU A 54 -7.86 -3.43 8.00
C GLU A 54 -6.35 -3.68 7.83
N ALA A 55 -5.58 -2.70 7.32
CA ALA A 55 -4.14 -2.79 7.18
C ALA A 55 -3.43 -2.77 8.54
N ASP A 56 -3.85 -1.88 9.43
CA ASP A 56 -3.35 -1.79 10.80
C ASP A 56 -3.62 -3.09 11.59
N GLU A 57 -4.80 -3.71 11.44
CA GLU A 57 -5.10 -5.02 12.04
C GLU A 57 -4.13 -6.11 11.55
N VAL A 58 -3.79 -6.11 10.25
CA VAL A 58 -2.82 -7.07 9.70
C VAL A 58 -1.43 -6.77 10.24
N HIS A 59 -1.01 -5.49 10.29
CA HIS A 59 0.26 -5.05 10.84
C HIS A 59 0.42 -5.49 12.31
N HIS A 60 -0.58 -5.23 13.15
CA HIS A 60 -0.61 -5.69 14.54
C HIS A 60 -0.52 -7.22 14.66
N SER A 61 -1.22 -7.95 13.79
CA SER A 61 -1.18 -9.42 13.81
C SER A 61 0.22 -9.99 13.50
N ILE A 62 0.99 -9.32 12.64
CA ILE A 62 2.39 -9.67 12.35
C ILE A 62 3.25 -9.47 13.60
N HIS A 63 3.12 -8.35 14.27
CA HIS A 63 3.87 -8.06 15.50
C HIS A 63 3.53 -9.05 16.60
N ASP A 64 2.25 -9.34 16.84
CA ASP A 64 1.78 -10.28 17.84
C ASP A 64 2.28 -11.71 17.59
N ALA A 65 2.31 -12.13 16.32
CA ALA A 65 2.82 -13.42 15.92
C ALA A 65 4.35 -13.52 16.08
N LEU A 66 5.05 -12.40 15.85
CA LEU A 66 6.52 -12.35 15.91
C LEU A 66 7.03 -12.46 17.36
N LEU A 67 6.30 -11.94 18.35
CA LEU A 67 6.73 -11.94 19.76
C LEU A 67 7.07 -13.36 20.27
N PRO A 68 6.20 -14.38 20.13
CA PRO A 68 6.46 -15.73 20.60
C PRO A 68 7.22 -16.62 19.60
N ASP A 69 7.43 -16.18 18.35
CA ASP A 69 8.05 -17.05 17.30
C ASP A 69 9.57 -17.07 17.46
N PHE A 70 10.13 -18.19 17.91
CA PHE A 70 11.58 -18.36 18.11
C PHE A 70 12.37 -18.52 16.83
N VAL A 71 11.73 -18.96 15.75
CA VAL A 71 12.39 -19.24 14.46
C VAL A 71 11.48 -18.76 13.31
N PRO A 72 11.39 -17.43 13.12
CA PRO A 72 10.66 -16.87 12.00
C PRO A 72 11.37 -17.16 10.66
N PRO A 73 10.69 -17.06 9.51
CA PRO A 73 11.24 -17.38 8.20
C PRO A 73 12.27 -16.37 7.67
N LEU A 74 12.29 -15.16 8.23
CA LEU A 74 13.21 -14.06 7.94
C LEU A 74 13.71 -13.49 9.27
N ASP A 75 14.71 -12.62 9.21
CA ASP A 75 15.17 -11.89 10.39
C ASP A 75 14.07 -11.01 10.94
N ARG A 76 13.97 -10.88 12.28
CA ARG A 76 12.91 -10.14 12.95
C ARG A 76 12.84 -8.67 12.50
N GLU A 77 14.00 -8.06 12.34
CA GLU A 77 14.12 -6.68 11.89
C GLU A 77 13.57 -6.51 10.47
N ASP A 78 13.86 -7.47 9.58
CA ASP A 78 13.34 -7.47 8.22
C ASP A 78 11.82 -7.63 8.19
N ILE A 79 11.26 -8.56 8.99
CA ILE A 79 9.81 -8.74 9.09
C ILE A 79 9.13 -7.46 9.54
N THR A 80 9.65 -6.84 10.60
CA THR A 80 9.11 -5.59 11.14
C THR A 80 9.21 -4.45 10.12
N SER A 81 10.36 -4.31 9.46
CA SER A 81 10.59 -3.26 8.48
C SER A 81 9.64 -3.40 7.28
N ILE A 82 9.47 -4.61 6.73
CA ILE A 82 8.56 -4.86 5.61
C ILE A 82 7.11 -4.55 6.02
N ALA A 83 6.67 -5.06 7.18
CA ALA A 83 5.33 -4.84 7.67
C ALA A 83 5.03 -3.34 7.85
N SER A 84 5.94 -2.60 8.49
CA SER A 84 5.78 -1.16 8.71
C SER A 84 5.80 -0.36 7.40
N SER A 85 6.67 -0.73 6.43
CA SER A 85 6.70 -0.02 5.15
C SER A 85 5.45 -0.27 4.30
N LEU A 86 4.85 -1.46 4.38
CA LEU A 86 3.60 -1.76 3.67
C LEU A 86 2.40 -1.01 4.30
N ASP A 87 2.39 -0.90 5.61
CA ASP A 87 1.38 -0.16 6.39
C ASP A 87 1.46 1.34 6.07
N GLU A 88 2.67 1.91 6.13
CA GLU A 88 2.92 3.32 5.81
C GLU A 88 2.41 3.73 4.42
N VAL A 89 2.41 2.82 3.44
CA VAL A 89 1.83 3.10 2.12
C VAL A 89 0.33 3.34 2.20
N VAL A 90 -0.40 2.54 2.99
CA VAL A 90 -1.86 2.70 3.17
C VAL A 90 -2.16 3.99 3.90
N ASP A 91 -1.46 4.24 5.02
CA ASP A 91 -1.62 5.43 5.86
C ASP A 91 -1.43 6.72 5.05
N LEU A 92 -0.34 6.80 4.26
CA LEU A 92 -0.04 7.99 3.46
C LEU A 92 -1.08 8.24 2.37
N ILE A 93 -1.69 7.20 1.80
CA ILE A 93 -2.74 7.36 0.80
C ILE A 93 -4.05 7.82 1.47
N GLU A 94 -4.43 7.26 2.63
CA GLU A 94 -5.56 7.75 3.43
C GLU A 94 -5.36 9.22 3.81
N GLU A 95 -4.18 9.56 4.36
CA GLU A 95 -3.85 10.93 4.74
C GLU A 95 -3.96 11.90 3.55
N LEU A 96 -3.57 11.46 2.34
CA LEU A 96 -3.71 12.27 1.13
C LEU A 96 -5.18 12.53 0.79
N ILE A 97 -6.05 11.51 0.83
CA ILE A 97 -7.48 11.64 0.58
C ILE A 97 -8.10 12.60 1.62
N LEU A 98 -7.76 12.41 2.89
CA LEU A 98 -8.23 13.27 3.99
C LEU A 98 -7.74 14.71 3.82
N SER A 99 -6.51 14.92 3.36
CA SER A 99 -5.92 16.24 3.13
C SER A 99 -6.67 17.03 2.07
N PHE A 100 -7.15 16.40 1.00
CA PHE A 100 -7.99 17.05 -0.01
C PHE A 100 -9.26 17.64 0.60
N TYR A 101 -9.88 16.94 1.55
CA TYR A 101 -11.03 17.42 2.29
C TYR A 101 -10.66 18.53 3.29
N MET A 102 -9.62 18.33 4.11
CA MET A 102 -9.24 19.25 5.19
C MET A 102 -8.77 20.61 4.66
N TYR A 103 -8.06 20.62 3.52
CA TYR A 103 -7.55 21.86 2.92
C TYR A 103 -8.54 22.51 1.96
N ASP A 104 -9.78 22.02 1.86
CA ASP A 104 -10.83 22.55 0.98
C ASP A 104 -10.31 22.71 -0.47
N VAL A 105 -9.72 21.63 -1.02
CA VAL A 105 -9.19 21.65 -2.38
C VAL A 105 -10.31 22.02 -3.36
N ARG A 106 -10.06 23.02 -4.21
CA ARG A 106 -11.09 23.63 -5.06
C ARG A 106 -11.13 23.08 -6.47
N PHE A 107 -10.05 22.47 -6.92
CA PHE A 107 -9.95 21.82 -8.23
C PHE A 107 -8.88 20.74 -8.19
N MET A 108 -9.03 19.74 -9.06
CA MET A 108 -8.04 18.69 -9.23
C MET A 108 -7.27 18.92 -10.53
N HIS A 109 -5.96 19.11 -10.38
CA HIS A 109 -5.09 19.30 -11.55
C HIS A 109 -4.92 17.96 -12.31
N THR A 110 -4.76 18.03 -13.64
CA THR A 110 -4.53 16.83 -14.47
C THR A 110 -3.31 16.03 -14.03
N ASP A 111 -2.26 16.71 -13.56
CA ASP A 111 -1.04 16.04 -13.08
C ASP A 111 -1.29 15.24 -11.80
N ALA A 112 -2.22 15.68 -10.94
CA ALA A 112 -2.62 14.90 -9.76
C ALA A 112 -3.32 13.58 -10.17
N ILE A 113 -4.13 13.61 -11.23
CA ILE A 113 -4.78 12.42 -11.78
C ILE A 113 -3.71 11.47 -12.37
N GLU A 114 -2.74 12.00 -13.13
CA GLU A 114 -1.66 11.18 -13.69
C GLU A 114 -0.78 10.60 -12.57
N PHE A 115 -0.48 11.37 -11.53
CA PHE A 115 0.26 10.87 -10.36
C PHE A 115 -0.48 9.74 -9.64
N ALA A 116 -1.79 9.88 -9.41
CA ALA A 116 -2.61 8.84 -8.80
C ALA A 116 -2.64 7.55 -9.65
N LYS A 117 -2.63 7.68 -10.98
CA LYS A 117 -2.53 6.51 -11.89
C LYS A 117 -1.20 5.79 -11.75
N ILE A 118 -0.09 6.53 -11.65
CA ILE A 118 1.23 5.95 -11.46
C ILE A 118 1.29 5.24 -10.10
N LEU A 119 0.82 5.89 -9.05
CA LEU A 119 0.76 5.32 -7.70
C LEU A 119 -0.07 4.03 -7.66
N HIS A 120 -1.25 4.03 -8.26
CA HIS A 120 -2.09 2.83 -8.33
C HIS A 120 -1.40 1.68 -9.07
N LYS A 121 -0.74 1.95 -10.22
CA LYS A 121 0.06 0.94 -10.93
C LYS A 121 1.21 0.41 -10.06
N SER A 122 1.90 1.29 -9.33
CA SER A 122 2.99 0.91 -8.42
C SER A 122 2.51 -0.02 -7.31
N CYS A 123 1.35 0.27 -6.71
CA CYS A 123 0.74 -0.60 -5.69
C CYS A 123 0.32 -1.97 -6.26
N ILE A 124 -0.18 -2.03 -7.50
CA ILE A 124 -0.49 -3.30 -8.17
C ILE A 124 0.79 -4.10 -8.44
N ALA A 125 1.84 -3.47 -8.96
CA ALA A 125 3.14 -4.12 -9.21
C ALA A 125 3.76 -4.62 -7.90
N LEU A 126 3.72 -3.81 -6.84
CA LEU A 126 4.16 -4.17 -5.50
C LEU A 126 3.40 -5.39 -4.98
N CYS A 127 2.07 -5.40 -5.07
CA CYS A 127 1.24 -6.53 -4.67
C CYS A 127 1.63 -7.81 -5.43
N GLY A 128 1.87 -7.72 -6.73
CA GLY A 128 2.36 -8.84 -7.55
C GLY A 128 3.71 -9.36 -7.08
N ALA A 129 4.66 -8.45 -6.80
CA ALA A 129 5.98 -8.82 -6.28
C ALA A 129 5.90 -9.48 -4.89
N VAL A 130 5.13 -8.89 -3.96
CA VAL A 130 5.00 -9.42 -2.59
C VAL A 130 4.38 -10.83 -2.59
N LYS A 131 3.42 -11.14 -3.45
CA LYS A 131 2.86 -12.48 -3.62
C LYS A 131 3.90 -13.52 -4.07
N GLU A 132 4.90 -13.10 -4.81
CA GLU A 132 6.01 -13.95 -5.25
C GLU A 132 7.18 -13.99 -4.24
N PHE A 133 7.14 -13.20 -3.20
CA PHE A 133 8.23 -13.06 -2.22
C PHE A 133 8.67 -14.37 -1.57
N PRO A 134 7.79 -15.35 -1.23
CA PRO A 134 8.24 -16.66 -0.71
C PRO A 134 9.21 -17.39 -1.63
N ARG A 135 9.21 -17.07 -2.92
CA ARG A 135 10.05 -17.65 -3.96
C ARG A 135 11.07 -16.68 -4.55
N ALA A 136 11.29 -15.52 -3.93
CA ALA A 136 12.05 -14.38 -4.45
C ALA A 136 13.38 -14.73 -5.10
N ARG A 137 14.15 -15.66 -4.48
CA ARG A 137 15.47 -16.09 -4.99
C ARG A 137 15.43 -16.69 -6.40
N LYS A 138 14.31 -17.30 -6.79
CA LYS A 138 14.15 -18.05 -8.07
C LYS A 138 13.02 -17.47 -8.94
N SER A 139 12.18 -16.59 -8.40
CA SER A 139 11.04 -16.03 -9.10
C SER A 139 11.49 -14.96 -10.08
N VAL A 140 11.25 -15.19 -11.36
CA VAL A 140 11.40 -14.16 -12.40
C VAL A 140 10.32 -13.06 -12.24
N PRO A 141 9.03 -13.39 -11.97
CA PRO A 141 8.01 -12.39 -11.70
C PRO A 141 8.34 -11.48 -10.51
N PHE A 142 8.93 -12.00 -9.41
CA PHE A 142 9.38 -11.17 -8.30
C PHE A 142 10.34 -10.06 -8.75
N LYS A 143 11.39 -10.45 -9.48
CA LYS A 143 12.40 -9.51 -9.97
C LYS A 143 11.81 -8.50 -10.96
N ALA A 144 10.93 -8.96 -11.84
CA ALA A 144 10.25 -8.08 -12.80
C ALA A 144 9.35 -7.06 -12.06
N GLY A 145 8.58 -7.49 -11.06
CA GLY A 145 7.74 -6.60 -10.26
C GLY A 145 8.55 -5.55 -9.48
N VAL A 146 9.71 -5.93 -8.92
CA VAL A 146 10.60 -4.95 -8.26
C VAL A 146 11.13 -3.91 -9.25
N VAL A 147 11.53 -4.34 -10.47
CA VAL A 147 11.97 -3.40 -11.52
C VAL A 147 10.83 -2.49 -11.93
N GLU A 148 9.62 -3.03 -12.12
CA GLU A 148 8.43 -2.25 -12.50
C GLU A 148 8.09 -1.18 -11.46
N VAL A 149 8.16 -1.50 -10.15
CA VAL A 149 7.95 -0.51 -9.08
C VAL A 149 8.98 0.61 -9.15
N ASN A 150 10.27 0.29 -9.38
CA ASN A 150 11.32 1.30 -9.52
C ASN A 150 11.12 2.18 -10.77
N ASP A 151 10.75 1.58 -11.90
CA ASP A 151 10.48 2.33 -13.13
C ASP A 151 9.29 3.31 -12.96
N LEU A 152 8.25 2.90 -12.22
CA LEU A 152 7.10 3.73 -11.90
C LEU A 152 7.44 4.84 -10.89
N GLU A 153 8.32 4.57 -9.93
CA GLU A 153 8.84 5.60 -9.01
C GLU A 153 9.61 6.67 -9.78
N GLU A 154 10.52 6.28 -10.71
CA GLU A 154 11.20 7.24 -11.57
C GLU A 154 10.24 8.04 -12.49
N GLU A 155 9.12 7.45 -12.92
CA GLU A 155 8.07 8.14 -13.69
C GLU A 155 7.37 9.18 -12.81
N ALA A 156 7.04 8.83 -11.56
CA ALA A 156 6.44 9.75 -10.59
C ALA A 156 7.36 10.93 -10.26
N ASP A 157 8.63 10.68 -10.03
CA ASP A 157 9.64 11.70 -9.76
C ASP A 157 9.81 12.68 -10.92
N ARG A 158 9.81 12.18 -12.15
CA ARG A 158 9.80 13.03 -13.34
C ARG A 158 8.56 13.91 -13.42
N LEU A 159 7.38 13.37 -13.13
CA LEU A 159 6.14 14.15 -13.12
C LEU A 159 6.20 15.25 -12.05
N LEU A 160 6.62 14.92 -10.83
CA LEU A 160 6.76 15.89 -9.74
C LEU A 160 7.76 16.99 -10.06
N SER A 161 8.88 16.68 -10.70
CA SER A 161 9.88 17.68 -11.09
C SER A 161 9.36 18.65 -12.14
N LEU A 162 8.43 18.23 -13.01
CA LEU A 162 7.79 19.11 -14.01
C LEU A 162 6.77 20.06 -13.39
N ILE A 163 6.10 19.67 -12.30
CA ILE A 163 5.13 20.52 -11.60
C ILE A 163 5.80 21.67 -10.86
N HIS A 164 7.06 21.51 -10.43
CA HIS A 164 7.79 22.48 -9.63
C HIS A 164 8.59 23.51 -10.47
N ILE A 165 8.52 23.47 -11.79
CA ILE A 165 9.13 24.46 -12.70
C ILE A 165 8.06 25.50 -13.11
#